data_3d8cab2f60e7e44f2431c51b1fee6a34
#
_entry.id   3d8cab2f60e7e44f2431c51b1fee6a34
#
_cell.length_a   1.000
_cell.length_b   1.000
_cell.length_c   1.000
_cell.angle_alpha   90.00
_cell.angle_beta   90.00
_cell.angle_gamma   90.00
#
_symmetry.space_group_name_H-M   'P 1'
#
loop_
_entity.id
_entity.type
_entity.pdbx_description
1 polymer ?
#
loop_
_entity_poly.entity_id
_entity_poly.type
_entity_poly.pdbx_seq_one_letter_code
_entity_poly.pdbx_strand_id
1 'polypeptide(L)'
;MILDIEIQGAQQVYAQRPDVVRIFIAPPSWEELERRLTARGTDTPEKIQRRLLRAKVEVQTAGNYDYFVVNDTVEKAVEELRAIMMAEHCRPAERMALLNGNNG
;
A
#
# COMPACT_ATOMS: atom_id res chain seq x y z
N MET A 1 -13.37 6.97 -7.62
CA MET A 1 -12.18 6.12 -7.35
C MET A 1 -12.05 5.87 -5.86
N ILE A 2 -11.89 4.63 -5.49
CA ILE A 2 -11.71 4.23 -4.09
C ILE A 2 -10.31 3.65 -3.93
N LEU A 3 -9.58 4.13 -2.92
CA LEU A 3 -8.25 3.62 -2.60
C LEU A 3 -8.35 2.66 -1.42
N ASP A 4 -7.68 1.54 -1.54
CA ASP A 4 -7.53 0.58 -0.46
C ASP A 4 -6.04 0.36 -0.23
N ILE A 5 -5.55 0.78 0.92
CA ILE A 5 -4.12 0.79 1.22
C ILE A 5 -3.82 -0.27 2.27
N GLU A 6 -2.94 -1.20 1.91
CA GLU A 6 -2.44 -2.22 2.83
C GLU A 6 -1.05 -1.83 3.31
N ILE A 7 -0.91 -1.57 4.61
CA ILE A 7 0.37 -1.26 5.21
C ILE A 7 1.02 -2.57 5.66
N GLN A 8 2.31 -2.72 5.40
CA GLN A 8 3.08 -3.89 5.76
C GLN A 8 2.86 -4.26 7.23
N GLY A 9 2.39 -5.47 7.47
CA GLY A 9 2.12 -5.96 8.82
C GLY A 9 0.69 -5.75 9.30
N ALA A 10 -0.15 -5.06 8.52
CA ALA A 10 -1.55 -4.93 8.83
C ALA A 10 -2.34 -6.07 8.20
N GLN A 11 -3.43 -6.44 8.84
CA GLN A 11 -4.34 -7.42 8.29
C GLN A 11 -5.62 -6.73 7.86
N GLN A 12 -6.03 -6.98 6.63
CA GLN A 12 -7.26 -6.46 6.10
C GLN A 12 -7.97 -7.52 5.29
N VAL A 13 -9.30 -7.44 5.32
CA VAL A 13 -10.14 -8.32 4.52
C VAL A 13 -10.78 -7.46 3.44
N TYR A 14 -10.63 -7.88 2.19
CA TYR A 14 -11.13 -7.14 1.06
C TYR A 14 -12.36 -7.80 0.46
N ALA A 15 -13.34 -6.97 0.12
CA ALA A 15 -14.36 -7.37 -0.81
C ALA A 15 -13.81 -7.14 -2.22
N GLN A 16 -14.18 -8.02 -3.14
CA GLN A 16 -13.81 -7.86 -4.55
C GLN A 16 -14.64 -6.72 -5.14
N ARG A 17 -13.99 -5.61 -5.42
CA ARG A 17 -14.66 -4.42 -5.96
C ARG A 17 -13.84 -3.89 -7.13
N PRO A 18 -14.45 -3.79 -8.32
CA PRO A 18 -13.71 -3.38 -9.52
C PRO A 18 -13.27 -1.92 -9.50
N ASP A 19 -13.92 -1.08 -8.68
CA ASP A 19 -13.59 0.34 -8.58
C ASP A 19 -12.54 0.66 -7.51
N VAL A 20 -12.01 -0.36 -6.84
CA VAL A 20 -11.03 -0.19 -5.78
C VAL A 20 -9.62 -0.26 -6.35
N VAL A 21 -8.82 0.75 -6.04
CA VAL A 21 -7.38 0.77 -6.32
C VAL A 21 -6.66 0.30 -5.07
N ARG A 22 -5.93 -0.80 -5.18
CA ARG A 22 -5.29 -1.45 -4.03
C ARG A 22 -3.80 -1.15 -4.04
N ILE A 23 -3.33 -0.58 -2.95
CA ILE A 23 -1.94 -0.15 -2.80
C ILE A 23 -1.30 -0.87 -1.63
N PHE A 24 -0.16 -1.52 -1.90
CA PHE A 24 0.63 -2.17 -0.87
C PHE A 24 1.81 -1.28 -0.51
N ILE A 25 2.01 -1.02 0.78
CA ILE A 25 3.13 -0.20 1.25
C ILE A 25 4.09 -1.10 2.02
N ALA A 26 5.33 -1.17 1.53
CA ALA A 26 6.36 -2.04 2.09
C ALA A 26 7.59 -1.24 2.52
N PRO A 27 8.39 -1.77 3.46
CA PRO A 27 9.67 -1.16 3.82
C PRO A 27 10.68 -1.35 2.70
N PRO A 28 11.78 -0.58 2.70
CA PRO A 28 12.79 -0.68 1.64
C PRO A 28 13.62 -1.98 1.72
N SER A 29 13.69 -2.60 2.89
CA SER A 29 14.40 -3.86 3.08
C SER A 29 13.88 -4.56 4.32
N TRP A 30 14.18 -5.85 4.42
CA TRP A 30 13.80 -6.62 5.61
C TRP A 30 14.59 -6.17 6.83
N GLU A 31 15.84 -5.79 6.65
CA GLU A 31 16.68 -5.27 7.71
C GLU A 31 16.10 -3.97 8.28
N GLU A 32 15.61 -3.11 7.40
CA GLU A 32 14.99 -1.86 7.84
C GLU A 32 13.69 -2.13 8.60
N LEU A 33 12.91 -3.10 8.16
CA LEU A 33 11.70 -3.47 8.89
C LEU A 33 12.03 -3.97 10.28
N GLU A 34 13.04 -4.84 10.39
CA GLU A 34 13.49 -5.36 11.68
C GLU A 34 13.96 -4.21 12.58
N ARG A 35 14.72 -3.27 12.04
CA ARG A 35 15.20 -2.12 12.77
C ARG A 35 14.03 -1.28 13.31
N ARG A 36 13.03 -1.06 12.47
CA ARG A 36 11.85 -0.27 12.88
C ARG A 36 11.05 -0.98 13.96
N LEU A 37 10.88 -2.27 13.84
CA LEU A 37 10.18 -3.07 14.86
C LEU A 37 10.95 -3.08 16.17
N THR A 38 12.26 -3.22 16.12
CA THR A 38 13.13 -3.20 17.30
C THR A 38 13.11 -1.85 17.96
N ALA A 39 13.17 -0.77 17.19
CA ALA A 39 13.21 0.60 17.70
C ALA A 39 11.95 0.97 18.48
N ARG A 40 10.83 0.33 18.20
CA ARG A 40 9.58 0.58 18.94
C ARG A 40 9.69 0.13 20.39
N GLY A 41 10.54 -0.85 20.68
CA GLY A 41 10.83 -1.28 22.04
C GLY A 41 9.69 -1.97 22.77
N THR A 42 8.60 -2.29 22.08
CA THR A 42 7.41 -2.86 22.70
C THR A 42 7.28 -4.37 22.51
N ASP A 43 8.07 -4.94 21.62
CA ASP A 43 7.97 -6.36 21.26
C ASP A 43 9.19 -7.13 21.73
N THR A 44 8.97 -8.39 22.09
CA THR A 44 10.06 -9.32 22.39
C THR A 44 10.74 -9.75 21.09
N PRO A 45 12.00 -10.25 21.17
CA PRO A 45 12.68 -10.75 19.96
C PRO A 45 11.87 -11.81 19.21
N GLU A 46 11.17 -12.68 19.92
CA GLU A 46 10.35 -13.71 19.28
C GLU A 46 9.19 -13.10 18.49
N LYS A 47 8.56 -12.07 19.04
CA LYS A 47 7.47 -11.39 18.35
C LYS A 47 7.98 -10.69 17.10
N ILE A 48 9.16 -10.07 17.17
CA ILE A 48 9.78 -9.41 16.02
C ILE A 48 10.01 -10.42 14.90
N GLN A 49 10.57 -11.59 15.22
CA GLN A 49 10.81 -12.61 14.21
C GLN A 49 9.52 -13.13 13.59
N ARG A 50 8.47 -13.31 14.38
CA ARG A 50 7.16 -13.71 13.85
C ARG A 50 6.57 -12.66 12.91
N ARG A 51 6.72 -11.38 13.26
CA ARG A 51 6.23 -10.30 12.40
C ARG A 51 6.99 -10.24 11.10
N LEU A 52 8.31 -10.45 11.14
CA LEU A 52 9.12 -10.50 9.92
C LEU A 52 8.69 -11.64 9.01
N LEU A 53 8.47 -12.82 9.57
CA LEU A 53 8.02 -13.96 8.78
C LEU A 53 6.65 -13.70 8.15
N ARG A 54 5.73 -13.14 8.91
CA ARG A 54 4.40 -12.79 8.40
C ARG A 54 4.51 -11.78 7.28
N ALA A 55 5.35 -10.77 7.46
CA ALA A 55 5.54 -9.74 6.44
C ALA A 55 6.07 -10.33 5.13
N LYS A 56 7.01 -11.26 5.23
CA LYS A 56 7.55 -11.93 4.04
C LYS A 56 6.49 -12.73 3.29
N VAL A 57 5.56 -13.36 4.03
CA VAL A 57 4.44 -14.07 3.41
C VAL A 57 3.48 -13.07 2.76
N GLU A 58 3.15 -11.99 3.47
CA GLU A 58 2.23 -10.97 2.95
C GLU A 58 2.73 -10.34 1.66
N VAL A 59 4.04 -10.06 1.57
CA VAL A 59 4.62 -9.47 0.36
C VAL A 59 4.43 -10.36 -0.86
N GLN A 60 4.38 -11.66 -0.67
CA GLN A 60 4.17 -12.58 -1.78
C GLN A 60 2.79 -12.41 -2.41
N THR A 61 1.83 -11.88 -1.68
CA THR A 61 0.50 -11.60 -2.20
C THR A 61 0.39 -10.24 -2.86
N ALA A 62 1.45 -9.42 -2.78
CA ALA A 62 1.43 -8.05 -3.28
C ALA A 62 1.25 -7.98 -4.80
N GLY A 63 1.52 -9.05 -5.52
CA GLY A 63 1.27 -9.11 -6.96
C GLY A 63 -0.21 -8.97 -7.33
N ASN A 64 -1.10 -9.17 -6.38
CA ASN A 64 -2.53 -9.00 -6.59
C ASN A 64 -2.99 -7.55 -6.37
N TYR A 65 -2.09 -6.67 -5.96
CA TYR A 65 -2.37 -5.27 -5.76
C TYR A 65 -2.10 -4.48 -7.03
N ASP A 66 -2.70 -3.30 -7.14
CA ASP A 66 -2.50 -2.46 -8.31
C ASP A 66 -1.18 -1.71 -8.28
N TYR A 67 -0.72 -1.35 -7.09
CA TYR A 67 0.53 -0.61 -6.91
C TYR A 67 1.29 -1.09 -5.70
N PHE A 68 2.60 -0.94 -5.76
CA PHE A 68 3.52 -1.31 -4.69
C PHE A 68 4.37 -0.09 -4.38
N VAL A 69 4.17 0.49 -3.19
CA VAL A 69 4.89 1.69 -2.75
C VAL A 69 5.95 1.28 -1.73
N VAL A 70 7.17 1.75 -1.93
CA VAL A 70 8.26 1.50 -1.00
C VAL A 70 8.36 2.67 -0.03
N ASN A 71 8.19 2.40 1.25
CA ASN A 71 8.24 3.41 2.31
C ASN A 71 9.68 3.57 2.80
N ASP A 72 10.53 4.15 1.96
CA ASP A 72 11.91 4.49 2.33
C ASP A 72 11.91 5.70 3.26
N THR A 73 11.37 6.81 2.79
CA THR A 73 11.10 7.98 3.62
C THR A 73 9.63 8.35 3.47
N VAL A 74 9.10 9.07 4.47
CA VAL A 74 7.71 9.52 4.42
C VAL A 74 7.48 10.40 3.19
N GLU A 75 8.42 11.28 2.90
CA GLU A 75 8.32 12.21 1.77
C GLU A 75 8.24 11.46 0.44
N LYS A 76 9.08 10.45 0.24
CA LYS A 76 9.05 9.65 -0.98
C LYS A 76 7.78 8.84 -1.11
N ALA A 77 7.32 8.27 0.00
CA ALA A 77 6.07 7.51 0.00
C ALA A 77 4.89 8.41 -0.38
N VAL A 78 4.83 9.60 0.17
CA VAL A 78 3.78 10.57 -0.14
C VAL A 78 3.83 10.97 -1.61
N GLU A 79 5.03 11.20 -2.16
CA GLU A 79 5.19 11.53 -3.57
C GLU A 79 4.65 10.41 -4.46
N GLU A 80 4.98 9.16 -4.13
CA GLU A 80 4.51 8.02 -4.92
C GLU A 80 2.99 7.86 -4.82
N LEU A 81 2.42 8.04 -3.64
CA LEU A 81 0.97 8.00 -3.47
C LEU A 81 0.27 9.09 -4.27
N ARG A 82 0.83 10.30 -4.26
CA ARG A 82 0.28 11.41 -5.06
C ARG A 82 0.34 11.11 -6.54
N ALA A 83 1.45 10.53 -7.01
CA ALA A 83 1.59 10.15 -8.41
C ALA A 83 0.55 9.10 -8.80
N ILE A 84 0.31 8.12 -7.93
CA ILE A 84 -0.71 7.10 -8.17
C ILE A 84 -2.10 7.74 -8.26
N MET A 85 -2.42 8.62 -7.33
CA MET A 85 -3.72 9.30 -7.33
C MET A 85 -3.91 10.12 -8.60
N MET A 86 -2.87 10.83 -9.05
CA MET A 86 -2.93 11.61 -10.26
C MET A 86 -3.13 10.69 -11.48
N ALA A 87 -2.39 9.59 -11.55
CA ALA A 87 -2.51 8.66 -12.66
C ALA A 87 -3.91 8.06 -12.73
N GLU A 88 -4.47 7.68 -11.58
CA GLU A 88 -5.82 7.13 -11.53
C GLU A 88 -6.88 8.14 -11.94
N HIS A 89 -6.66 9.41 -11.60
CA HIS A 89 -7.54 10.48 -12.04
C HIS A 89 -7.57 10.64 -13.57
N CYS A 90 -6.49 10.27 -14.23
CA CYS A 90 -6.38 10.38 -15.68
C CYS A 90 -6.94 9.18 -16.42
N ARG A 91 -7.49 8.20 -15.73
CA ARG A 91 -8.11 7.06 -16.38
C ARG A 91 -9.35 7.49 -17.15
N PRO A 92 -9.61 6.86 -18.31
CA PRO A 92 -10.75 7.27 -19.14
C PRO A 92 -12.08 7.29 -18.40
N ALA A 93 -12.32 6.32 -17.52
CA ALA A 93 -13.59 6.27 -16.80
C ALA A 93 -13.85 7.54 -15.98
N GLU A 94 -12.79 8.13 -15.42
CA GLU A 94 -12.91 9.37 -14.66
C GLU A 94 -12.97 10.60 -15.56
N ARG A 95 -12.10 10.66 -16.55
CA ARG A 95 -11.92 11.87 -17.39
C ARG A 95 -13.02 12.02 -18.41
N MET A 96 -13.51 10.94 -18.96
CA MET A 96 -14.56 11.01 -19.99
C MET A 96 -15.87 11.57 -19.43
N ALA A 97 -16.11 11.40 -18.16
CA ALA A 97 -17.31 11.94 -17.52
C ALA A 97 -17.36 13.47 -17.62
N LEU A 98 -16.21 14.15 -17.62
CA LEU A 98 -16.16 15.59 -17.75
C LEU A 98 -16.63 16.05 -19.13
N LEU A 99 -16.22 15.34 -20.17
CA LEU A 99 -16.61 15.68 -21.54
C LEU A 99 -18.05 15.32 -21.86
N ASN A 100 -18.55 14.26 -21.25
CA ASN A 100 -19.91 13.81 -21.49
C ASN A 100 -20.96 14.63 -20.75
N GLY A 101 -20.53 15.65 -20.02
CA GLY A 101 -21.44 16.44 -19.25
C GLY A 101 -22.14 15.67 -18.15
N ASN A 102 -21.52 14.61 -17.67
CA ASN A 102 -22.09 13.78 -16.64
C ASN A 102 -21.98 14.49 -15.30
N ASN A 103 -23.07 15.07 -14.87
CA ASN A 103 -23.11 15.84 -13.65
C ASN A 103 -23.66 15.06 -12.46
N GLY A 104 -23.90 13.82 -12.68
CA GLY A 104 -24.45 13.08 -11.55
C GLY A 104 -24.25 11.69 -11.73
#